data_3c613c22ee35ad92f42ea03986fafd68
#
_entry.id   3c613c22ee35ad92f42ea03986fafd68
#
_cell.length_a   1.000
_cell.length_b   1.000
_cell.length_c   1.000
_cell.angle_alpha   90.00
_cell.angle_beta   90.00
_cell.angle_gamma   90.00
#
_symmetry.space_group_name_H-M   'P 1'
#
loop_
_entity.id
_entity.type
_entity.pdbx_description
1 polymer ?
#
loop_
_entity_poly.entity_id
_entity_poly.type
_entity_poly.pdbx_seq_one_letter_code
_entity_poly.pdbx_strand_id
1 'polypeptide(L)'
;MKRKASAVWHGDLKSGRGQISTESTVLKDTQYSFGTRFENGPGTNPEELIGAAHAGCFSMALSAELGKAGFTADRISTSATVTLDNHPQTSWTVTKIHLETTAKIPGIDAEKFAAIAAGAKAGCPISRLLAAAEITLDAKLV
;
A
#
# COMPACT_ATOMS: atom_id res chain seq x y z
N MET A 1 1.72 0.91 20.41
CA MET A 1 1.15 2.07 19.67
C MET A 1 -0.20 1.65 19.07
N LYS A 2 -1.24 2.46 19.20
CA LYS A 2 -2.59 2.20 18.64
C LYS A 2 -2.96 3.34 17.70
N ARG A 3 -3.67 3.06 16.62
CA ARG A 3 -4.25 4.04 15.69
C ARG A 3 -5.67 3.64 15.37
N LYS A 4 -6.56 4.61 15.20
CA LYS A 4 -8.00 4.39 15.04
C LYS A 4 -8.47 4.96 13.70
N ALA A 5 -9.31 4.20 13.02
CA ALA A 5 -10.13 4.66 11.91
C ALA A 5 -11.55 4.16 12.12
N SER A 6 -12.51 4.77 11.46
CA SER A 6 -13.93 4.40 11.51
C SER A 6 -14.55 4.48 10.13
N ALA A 7 -15.59 3.69 9.93
CA ALA A 7 -16.42 3.75 8.74
C ALA A 7 -17.88 3.67 9.14
N VAL A 8 -18.73 4.36 8.39
CA VAL A 8 -20.19 4.31 8.49
C VAL A 8 -20.73 3.93 7.13
N TRP A 9 -21.74 3.07 7.10
CA TRP A 9 -22.45 2.67 5.88
C TRP A 9 -23.94 2.83 6.04
N HIS A 10 -24.62 3.36 5.01
CA HIS A 10 -26.05 3.52 4.94
C HIS A 10 -26.61 2.85 3.69
N GLY A 11 -27.67 2.06 3.87
CA GLY A 11 -28.41 1.44 2.78
C GLY A 11 -27.86 0.06 2.35
N ASP A 12 -28.34 -0.42 1.20
CA ASP A 12 -27.91 -1.69 0.60
C ASP A 12 -26.54 -1.56 -0.10
N LEU A 13 -25.98 -2.68 -0.54
CA LEU A 13 -24.65 -2.71 -1.12
C LEU A 13 -24.52 -1.85 -2.39
N LYS A 14 -25.52 -1.88 -3.28
CA LYS A 14 -25.39 -1.24 -4.61
C LYS A 14 -25.74 0.24 -4.59
N SER A 15 -26.79 0.62 -3.87
CA SER A 15 -27.28 2.00 -3.81
C SER A 15 -26.85 2.75 -2.56
N GLY A 16 -26.25 2.06 -1.60
CA GLY A 16 -25.79 2.60 -0.33
C GLY A 16 -24.58 3.51 -0.47
N ARG A 17 -24.28 4.23 0.62
CA ARG A 17 -23.16 5.18 0.72
C ARG A 17 -22.43 5.00 2.02
N GLY A 18 -21.11 5.10 1.95
CA GLY A 18 -20.25 5.04 3.11
C GLY A 18 -19.36 6.26 3.27
N GLN A 19 -18.86 6.43 4.48
CA GLN A 19 -17.88 7.45 4.85
C GLN A 19 -16.79 6.83 5.71
N ILE A 20 -15.54 7.21 5.44
CA ILE A 20 -14.36 6.75 6.19
C ILE A 20 -13.72 7.97 6.84
N SER A 21 -13.36 7.83 8.11
CA SER A 21 -12.62 8.85 8.86
C SER A 21 -11.44 8.24 9.61
N THR A 22 -10.35 8.99 9.72
CA THR A 22 -9.17 8.62 10.51
C THR A 22 -9.03 9.53 11.73
N GLU A 23 -8.42 9.02 12.79
CA GLU A 23 -8.11 9.79 14.00
C GLU A 23 -7.29 11.05 13.71
N SER A 24 -6.39 10.99 12.70
CA SER A 24 -5.59 12.13 12.24
C SER A 24 -6.39 13.18 11.47
N THR A 25 -7.64 12.91 11.13
CA THR A 25 -8.52 13.75 10.30
C THR A 25 -8.05 13.95 8.84
N VAL A 26 -7.00 13.27 8.40
CA VAL A 26 -6.54 13.28 7.00
C VAL A 26 -7.63 12.73 6.07
N LEU A 27 -8.32 11.66 6.51
CA LEU A 27 -9.62 11.28 5.96
C LEU A 27 -10.69 11.75 6.94
N LYS A 28 -11.61 12.57 6.45
CA LYS A 28 -12.73 13.09 7.23
C LYS A 28 -13.99 12.95 6.41
N ASP A 29 -14.85 12.03 6.81
CA ASP A 29 -16.11 11.72 6.14
C ASP A 29 -15.93 11.46 4.63
N THR A 30 -14.79 10.86 4.29
CA THR A 30 -14.40 10.60 2.90
C THR A 30 -15.31 9.52 2.32
N GLN A 31 -15.95 9.85 1.21
CA GLN A 31 -16.94 8.98 0.56
C GLN A 31 -16.31 7.71 0.01
N TYR A 32 -17.02 6.60 0.21
CA TYR A 32 -16.82 5.36 -0.52
C TYR A 32 -18.17 4.71 -0.84
N SER A 33 -18.24 3.89 -1.89
CA SER A 33 -19.46 3.26 -2.35
C SER A 33 -19.16 2.02 -3.18
N PHE A 34 -20.21 1.32 -3.63
CA PHE A 34 -20.08 0.26 -4.63
C PHE A 34 -19.40 0.79 -5.90
N GLY A 35 -19.82 1.95 -6.40
CA GLY A 35 -19.27 2.57 -7.60
C GLY A 35 -17.78 2.95 -7.48
N THR A 36 -17.30 3.38 -6.28
CA THR A 36 -15.89 3.68 -6.07
C THR A 36 -15.00 2.44 -5.96
N ARG A 37 -15.58 1.29 -5.66
CA ARG A 37 -14.84 0.03 -5.48
C ARG A 37 -14.84 -0.85 -6.73
N PHE A 38 -15.94 -0.94 -7.44
CA PHE A 38 -16.16 -1.88 -8.55
C PHE A 38 -16.36 -1.19 -9.91
N GLU A 39 -16.44 0.14 -9.91
CA GLU A 39 -16.61 1.00 -11.08
C GLU A 39 -15.60 2.16 -11.00
N ASN A 40 -15.79 3.21 -11.79
CA ASN A 40 -14.94 4.41 -11.77
C ASN A 40 -15.64 5.62 -11.12
N GLY A 41 -16.38 5.37 -10.03
CA GLY A 41 -17.05 6.43 -9.28
C GLY A 41 -16.08 7.31 -8.48
N PRO A 42 -16.46 8.58 -8.18
CA PRO A 42 -15.65 9.47 -7.37
C PRO A 42 -15.66 9.05 -5.89
N GLY A 43 -14.50 9.10 -5.25
CA GLY A 43 -14.32 8.75 -3.83
C GLY A 43 -13.14 7.80 -3.64
N THR A 44 -12.97 7.27 -2.43
CA THR A 44 -11.94 6.27 -2.13
C THR A 44 -12.52 4.85 -2.08
N ASN A 45 -11.65 3.86 -1.90
CA ASN A 45 -12.03 2.46 -1.72
C ASN A 45 -11.01 1.75 -0.81
N PRO A 46 -11.34 0.58 -0.25
CA PRO A 46 -10.44 -0.15 0.64
C PRO A 46 -9.12 -0.54 -0.01
N GLU A 47 -9.12 -0.90 -1.27
CA GLU A 47 -7.94 -1.36 -2.01
C GLU A 47 -6.93 -0.21 -2.19
N GLU A 48 -7.40 0.99 -2.52
CA GLU A 48 -6.57 2.19 -2.62
C GLU A 48 -5.94 2.56 -1.26
N LEU A 49 -6.71 2.46 -0.17
CA LEU A 49 -6.21 2.72 1.18
C LEU A 49 -5.16 1.69 1.63
N ILE A 50 -5.35 0.41 1.29
CA ILE A 50 -4.35 -0.64 1.49
C ILE A 50 -3.09 -0.33 0.69
N GLY A 51 -3.23 0.06 -0.57
CA GLY A 51 -2.12 0.46 -1.44
C GLY A 51 -1.32 1.63 -0.84
N ALA A 52 -2.00 2.69 -0.39
CA ALA A 52 -1.38 3.84 0.25
C ALA A 52 -0.61 3.45 1.53
N ALA A 53 -1.22 2.63 2.39
CA ALA A 53 -0.56 2.12 3.60
C ALA A 53 0.67 1.27 3.27
N HIS A 54 0.59 0.40 2.24
CA HIS A 54 1.69 -0.47 1.85
C HIS A 54 2.85 0.33 1.23
N ALA A 55 2.57 1.24 0.30
CA ALA A 55 3.58 2.09 -0.32
C ALA A 55 4.32 2.94 0.71
N GLY A 56 3.58 3.57 1.64
CA GLY A 56 4.18 4.37 2.72
C GLY A 56 5.04 3.56 3.67
N CYS A 57 4.55 2.40 4.12
CA CYS A 57 5.27 1.52 5.03
C CYS A 57 6.53 0.94 4.37
N PHE A 58 6.44 0.49 3.12
CA PHE A 58 7.60 -0.01 2.37
C PHE A 58 8.66 1.07 2.17
N SER A 59 8.30 2.29 1.79
CA SER A 59 9.23 3.40 1.62
C SER A 59 10.00 3.70 2.91
N MET A 60 9.32 3.70 4.05
CA MET A 60 9.95 3.88 5.36
C MET A 60 10.86 2.70 5.73
N ALA A 61 10.44 1.47 5.45
CA ALA A 61 11.25 0.27 5.68
C ALA A 61 12.53 0.31 4.82
N LEU A 62 12.42 0.68 3.55
CA LEU A 62 13.56 0.84 2.65
C LEU A 62 14.53 1.91 3.15
N SER A 63 14.02 3.06 3.58
CA SER A 63 14.85 4.12 4.18
C SER A 63 15.59 3.63 5.43
N ALA A 64 14.93 2.85 6.28
CA ALA A 64 15.57 2.30 7.49
C ALA A 64 16.66 1.27 7.15
N GLU A 65 16.42 0.37 6.20
CA GLU A 65 17.41 -0.64 5.79
C GLU A 65 18.63 0.02 5.08
N LEU A 66 18.39 1.05 4.26
CA LEU A 66 19.47 1.86 3.68
C LEU A 66 20.32 2.53 4.77
N GLY A 67 19.68 3.10 5.79
CA GLY A 67 20.38 3.72 6.93
C GLY A 67 21.27 2.75 7.69
N LYS A 68 20.79 1.51 7.93
CA LYS A 68 21.61 0.44 8.53
C LYS A 68 22.83 0.07 7.68
N ALA A 69 22.71 0.18 6.36
CA ALA A 69 23.79 -0.07 5.40
C ALA A 69 24.72 1.15 5.17
N GLY A 70 24.48 2.28 5.86
CA GLY A 70 25.27 3.50 5.75
C GLY A 70 24.90 4.41 4.59
N PHE A 71 23.70 4.25 3.99
CA PHE A 71 23.23 5.07 2.89
C PHE A 71 22.03 5.94 3.30
N THR A 72 21.94 7.10 2.69
CA THR A 72 20.77 7.98 2.80
C THR A 72 20.22 8.26 1.41
N ALA A 73 18.96 7.97 1.21
CA ALA A 73 18.29 8.29 -0.06
C ALA A 73 17.94 9.78 -0.12
N ASP A 74 18.22 10.42 -1.26
CA ASP A 74 17.69 11.75 -1.58
C ASP A 74 16.17 11.68 -1.76
N ARG A 75 15.70 10.57 -2.37
CA ARG A 75 14.28 10.36 -2.65
C ARG A 75 13.97 8.87 -2.79
N ILE A 76 12.84 8.44 -2.23
CA ILE A 76 12.20 7.15 -2.49
C ILE A 76 10.77 7.46 -2.95
N SER A 77 10.38 6.92 -4.09
CA SER A 77 9.03 7.03 -4.64
C SER A 77 8.49 5.63 -4.87
N THR A 78 7.39 5.29 -4.21
CA THR A 78 6.77 3.96 -4.30
C THR A 78 5.31 4.09 -4.68
N SER A 79 4.86 3.28 -5.64
CA SER A 79 3.45 2.98 -5.89
C SER A 79 3.14 1.54 -5.50
N ALA A 80 1.90 1.28 -5.13
CA ALA A 80 1.39 -0.05 -4.84
C ALA A 80 0.09 -0.27 -5.61
N THR A 81 0.07 -1.28 -6.47
CA THR A 81 -1.13 -1.71 -7.19
C THR A 81 -1.73 -2.92 -6.48
N VAL A 82 -2.94 -2.77 -5.97
CA VAL A 82 -3.69 -3.82 -5.27
C VAL A 82 -4.71 -4.43 -6.21
N THR A 83 -4.64 -5.73 -6.42
CA THR A 83 -5.53 -6.47 -7.31
C THR A 83 -6.62 -7.17 -6.49
N LEU A 84 -7.87 -6.85 -6.78
CA LEU A 84 -9.06 -7.48 -6.22
C LEU A 84 -9.70 -8.34 -7.30
N ASP A 85 -9.69 -9.67 -7.12
CA ASP A 85 -10.23 -10.62 -8.07
C ASP A 85 -11.42 -11.37 -7.48
N ASN A 86 -12.36 -11.78 -8.35
CA ASN A 86 -13.43 -12.72 -7.96
C ASN A 86 -12.89 -14.16 -8.07
N HIS A 87 -12.29 -14.64 -7.00
CA HIS A 87 -11.70 -15.96 -6.96
C HIS A 87 -12.77 -17.07 -6.81
N PRO A 88 -12.70 -18.16 -7.58
CA PRO A 88 -13.73 -19.21 -7.59
C PRO A 88 -14.03 -19.83 -6.23
N GLN A 89 -13.03 -19.92 -5.34
CA GLN A 89 -13.15 -20.55 -4.02
C GLN A 89 -13.44 -19.58 -2.88
N THR A 90 -12.97 -18.33 -2.99
CA THR A 90 -13.01 -17.35 -1.89
C THR A 90 -13.81 -16.08 -2.22
N SER A 91 -14.43 -16.00 -3.41
CA SER A 91 -15.13 -14.81 -3.87
C SER A 91 -14.17 -13.61 -4.03
N TRP A 92 -14.63 -12.38 -3.83
CA TRP A 92 -13.82 -11.18 -3.95
C TRP A 92 -12.64 -11.20 -2.97
N THR A 93 -11.43 -11.32 -3.50
CA THR A 93 -10.21 -11.51 -2.72
C THR A 93 -9.09 -10.63 -3.24
N VAL A 94 -8.35 -9.99 -2.36
CA VAL A 94 -7.09 -9.34 -2.74
C VAL A 94 -6.05 -10.44 -2.99
N THR A 95 -5.75 -10.67 -4.26
CA THR A 95 -4.89 -11.78 -4.71
C THR A 95 -3.45 -11.37 -4.87
N LYS A 96 -3.20 -10.11 -5.28
CA LYS A 96 -1.86 -9.61 -5.56
C LYS A 96 -1.69 -8.16 -5.14
N ILE A 97 -0.48 -7.83 -4.70
CA ILE A 97 -0.02 -6.46 -4.52
C ILE A 97 1.32 -6.31 -5.22
N HIS A 98 1.40 -5.37 -6.15
CA HIS A 98 2.64 -5.06 -6.86
C HIS A 98 3.19 -3.72 -6.39
N LEU A 99 4.42 -3.73 -5.86
CA LEU A 99 5.17 -2.55 -5.47
C LEU A 99 6.13 -2.16 -6.58
N GLU A 100 6.05 -0.91 -7.03
CA GLU A 100 7.03 -0.30 -7.92
C GLU A 100 7.72 0.83 -7.17
N THR A 101 9.04 0.77 -7.04
CA THR A 101 9.79 1.81 -6.34
C THR A 101 10.97 2.32 -7.19
N THR A 102 11.16 3.62 -7.18
CA THR A 102 12.37 4.27 -7.68
C THR A 102 13.05 5.01 -6.54
N ALA A 103 14.37 4.89 -6.46
CA ALA A 103 15.13 5.57 -5.42
C ALA A 103 16.38 6.24 -6.00
N LYS A 104 16.66 7.45 -5.52
CA LYS A 104 17.89 8.17 -5.77
C LYS A 104 18.74 8.11 -4.51
N ILE A 105 19.90 7.42 -4.60
CA ILE A 105 20.75 7.13 -3.45
C ILE A 105 22.21 7.35 -3.85
N PRO A 106 22.89 8.37 -3.34
CA PRO A 106 24.29 8.59 -3.64
C PRO A 106 25.19 7.41 -3.19
N GLY A 107 26.07 6.97 -4.07
CA GLY A 107 27.17 6.04 -3.75
C GLY A 107 26.80 4.57 -3.58
N ILE A 108 25.54 4.18 -3.85
CA ILE A 108 25.13 2.77 -3.81
C ILE A 108 25.22 2.15 -5.21
N ASP A 109 25.62 0.89 -5.30
CA ASP A 109 25.50 0.10 -6.52
C ASP A 109 24.13 -0.60 -6.65
N ALA A 110 23.77 -1.00 -7.88
CA ALA A 110 22.46 -1.58 -8.17
C ALA A 110 22.21 -2.94 -7.50
N GLU A 111 23.25 -3.78 -7.33
CA GLU A 111 23.12 -5.09 -6.69
C GLU A 111 22.82 -4.94 -5.20
N LYS A 112 23.57 -4.08 -4.52
CA LYS A 112 23.38 -3.77 -3.11
C LYS A 112 22.00 -3.13 -2.87
N PHE A 113 21.58 -2.21 -3.73
CA PHE A 113 20.26 -1.61 -3.66
C PHE A 113 19.15 -2.68 -3.81
N ALA A 114 19.26 -3.57 -4.79
CA ALA A 114 18.27 -4.64 -4.99
C ALA A 114 18.15 -5.56 -3.78
N ALA A 115 19.28 -5.95 -3.17
CA ALA A 115 19.31 -6.77 -1.95
C ALA A 115 18.64 -6.06 -0.77
N ILE A 116 18.92 -4.78 -0.56
CA ILE A 116 18.30 -3.97 0.49
C ILE A 116 16.81 -3.81 0.26
N ALA A 117 16.39 -3.55 -0.98
CA ALA A 117 14.96 -3.42 -1.31
C ALA A 117 14.19 -4.73 -1.08
N ALA A 118 14.76 -5.88 -1.43
CA ALA A 118 14.19 -7.19 -1.13
C ALA A 118 14.06 -7.43 0.39
N GLY A 119 15.07 -7.07 1.16
CA GLY A 119 15.05 -7.11 2.63
C GLY A 119 13.97 -6.20 3.22
N ALA A 120 13.83 -4.99 2.70
CA ALA A 120 12.81 -4.03 3.12
C ALA A 120 11.39 -4.57 2.83
N LYS A 121 11.15 -5.22 1.67
CA LYS A 121 9.88 -5.89 1.38
C LYS A 121 9.56 -6.97 2.41
N ALA A 122 10.50 -7.83 2.72
CA ALA A 122 10.31 -8.90 3.70
C ALA A 122 10.10 -8.37 5.13
N GLY A 123 10.81 -7.31 5.50
CA GLY A 123 10.78 -6.69 6.84
C GLY A 123 9.62 -5.72 7.07
N CYS A 124 8.98 -5.22 6.02
CA CYS A 124 7.89 -4.24 6.14
C CYS A 124 6.69 -4.83 6.92
N PRO A 125 6.24 -4.19 8.02
CA PRO A 125 5.10 -4.68 8.80
C PRO A 125 3.81 -4.86 8.00
N ILE A 126 3.55 -3.98 7.05
CA ILE A 126 2.35 -4.09 6.18
C ILE A 126 2.50 -5.23 5.17
N SER A 127 3.71 -5.46 4.59
CA SER A 127 3.94 -6.65 3.75
C SER A 127 3.67 -7.94 4.53
N ARG A 128 4.12 -8.01 5.78
CA ARG A 128 3.85 -9.19 6.63
C ARG A 128 2.37 -9.36 6.97
N LEU A 129 1.67 -8.25 7.24
CA LEU A 129 0.22 -8.27 7.47
C LEU A 129 -0.54 -8.79 6.24
N LEU A 130 -0.12 -8.38 5.04
CA LEU A 130 -0.77 -8.69 3.77
C LEU A 130 -0.22 -9.95 3.08
N ALA A 131 0.53 -10.77 3.79
CA ALA A 131 1.22 -11.96 3.25
C ALA A 131 0.30 -13.06 2.69
N ALA A 132 -1.01 -12.97 2.89
CA ALA A 132 -1.99 -13.83 2.24
C ALA A 132 -2.13 -13.54 0.72
N ALA A 133 -1.79 -12.33 0.29
CA ALA A 133 -1.70 -11.95 -1.12
C ALA A 133 -0.28 -12.18 -1.64
N GLU A 134 -0.14 -12.40 -2.96
CA GLU A 134 1.16 -12.38 -3.63
C GLU A 134 1.72 -10.95 -3.63
N ILE A 135 2.90 -10.74 -3.02
CA ILE A 135 3.56 -9.43 -3.00
C ILE A 135 4.79 -9.47 -3.90
N THR A 136 4.75 -8.72 -5.01
CA THR A 136 5.86 -8.55 -5.95
C THR A 136 6.48 -7.17 -5.82
N LEU A 137 7.74 -7.01 -6.24
CA LEU A 137 8.49 -5.76 -6.14
C LEU A 137 9.36 -5.55 -7.37
N ASP A 138 9.20 -4.39 -8.00
CA ASP A 138 10.13 -3.82 -8.97
C ASP A 138 10.85 -2.63 -8.32
N ALA A 139 12.15 -2.74 -8.10
CA ALA A 139 12.98 -1.71 -7.47
C ALA A 139 14.01 -1.19 -8.47
N LYS A 140 14.01 0.12 -8.73
CA LYS A 140 14.89 0.78 -9.69
C LYS A 140 15.68 1.90 -9.03
N LEU A 141 16.99 1.84 -9.17
CA LEU A 141 17.90 2.93 -8.83
C LEU A 141 17.93 3.96 -9.97
N VAL A 142 17.85 5.27 -9.64
CA VAL A 142 17.83 6.39 -10.59
C VAL A 142 18.78 7.50 -10.18
#